data_aaea6fb88173e4d7d25d09faa28507de
#
_entry.id   aaea6fb88173e4d7d25d09faa28507de
#
_cell.length_a   1.000
_cell.length_b   1.000
_cell.length_c   1.000
_cell.angle_alpha   90.00
_cell.angle_beta   90.00
_cell.angle_gamma   90.00
#
_symmetry.space_group_name_H-M   'P 1'
#
loop_
_entity.id
_entity.type
_entity.pdbx_description
1 polymer ?
#
loop_
_entity_poly.entity_id
_entity_poly.type
_entity_poly.pdbx_seq_one_letter_code
_entity_poly.pdbx_strand_id
1 'polypeptide(L)'
;MNTSLINTEVQPFKATAYYNGRFIDVTEASLKGEWTVMFFYPADFTFVCPTELGDMADLYPEFQKLGVEIYAVSTDTHFTHKAWHDTSETIGKIRFPMVGDPTGTISRNFEVLI
;
A
#
# COMPACT_ATOMS: atom_id res chain seq x y z
N MET A 1 22.64 4.32 -12.11
CA MET A 1 23.41 3.54 -11.15
C MET A 1 22.52 3.13 -9.98
N ASN A 2 22.52 1.86 -9.68
CA ASN A 2 21.68 1.34 -8.62
C ASN A 2 22.44 1.34 -7.31
N THR A 3 22.07 2.22 -6.41
CA THR A 3 22.52 2.16 -5.02
C THR A 3 21.45 1.49 -4.19
N SER A 4 21.90 0.75 -3.17
CA SER A 4 20.96 0.13 -2.24
C SER A 4 20.20 1.20 -1.47
N LEU A 5 18.89 0.96 -1.26
CA LEU A 5 18.06 1.82 -0.42
C LEU A 5 18.17 1.47 1.07
N ILE A 6 18.89 0.41 1.40
CA ILE A 6 19.10 0.00 2.79
C ILE A 6 19.84 1.11 3.54
N ASN A 7 19.32 1.46 4.72
CA ASN A 7 19.87 2.52 5.58
C ASN A 7 19.75 3.92 4.96
N THR A 8 18.83 4.12 4.03
CA THR A 8 18.52 5.44 3.49
C THR A 8 17.17 5.92 4.01
N GLU A 9 16.97 7.23 4.02
CA GLU A 9 15.67 7.79 4.36
C GLU A 9 14.70 7.64 3.20
N VAL A 10 13.41 7.45 3.56
CA VAL A 10 12.33 7.44 2.57
C VAL A 10 12.24 8.81 1.92
N GLN A 11 12.20 8.83 0.59
CA GLN A 11 12.10 10.07 -0.15
C GLN A 11 10.69 10.67 -0.03
N PRO A 12 10.57 12.00 -0.12
CA PRO A 12 9.26 12.68 0.00
C PRO A 12 8.27 12.20 -1.04
N PHE A 13 7.03 11.98 -0.58
CA PHE A 13 5.90 11.75 -1.48
C PHE A 13 4.61 12.20 -0.80
N LYS A 14 3.57 12.37 -1.62
CA LYS A 14 2.21 12.61 -1.13
C LYS A 14 1.25 11.83 -2.02
N ALA A 15 0.38 11.06 -1.40
CA ALA A 15 -0.58 10.24 -2.13
C ALA A 15 -1.90 10.18 -1.37
N THR A 16 -2.95 9.72 -2.04
CA THR A 16 -4.25 9.47 -1.42
C THR A 16 -4.46 7.98 -1.32
N ALA A 17 -4.97 7.53 -0.19
CA ALA A 17 -5.25 6.13 0.08
C ALA A 17 -6.72 5.94 0.44
N TYR A 18 -7.25 4.74 0.14
CA TYR A 18 -8.52 4.28 0.68
C TYR A 18 -8.26 3.52 1.98
N TYR A 19 -8.91 3.95 3.05
CA TYR A 19 -8.68 3.38 4.38
C TYR A 19 -9.95 3.41 5.21
N ASN A 20 -10.45 2.23 5.57
CA ASN A 20 -11.62 2.07 6.46
C ASN A 20 -12.82 2.94 6.07
N GLY A 21 -13.17 2.91 4.80
CA GLY A 21 -14.36 3.59 4.28
C GLY A 21 -14.18 5.05 3.92
N ARG A 22 -12.96 5.57 3.95
CA ARG A 22 -12.69 6.97 3.63
C ARG A 22 -11.36 7.12 2.88
N PHE A 23 -11.16 8.29 2.30
CA PHE A 23 -9.90 8.65 1.68
C PHE A 23 -9.04 9.45 2.66
N ILE A 24 -7.77 9.11 2.74
CA ILE A 24 -6.80 9.80 3.60
C ILE A 24 -5.56 10.19 2.79
N ASP A 25 -4.85 11.21 3.26
CA ASP A 25 -3.55 11.56 2.69
C ASP A 25 -2.46 10.74 3.37
N VAL A 26 -1.51 10.23 2.58
CA VAL A 26 -0.34 9.50 3.07
C VAL A 26 0.90 10.19 2.54
N THR A 27 1.84 10.46 3.41
CA THR A 27 3.13 11.07 3.07
C THR A 27 4.25 10.24 3.67
N GLU A 28 5.51 10.58 3.36
CA GLU A 28 6.66 9.94 3.99
C GLU A 28 6.65 10.12 5.51
N ALA A 29 6.10 11.21 6.00
CA ALA A 29 5.95 11.44 7.43
C ALA A 29 4.99 10.44 8.08
N SER A 30 4.01 9.94 7.34
CA SER A 30 3.07 8.92 7.84
C SER A 30 3.78 7.61 8.19
N LEU A 31 4.93 7.35 7.59
CA LEU A 31 5.70 6.11 7.77
C LEU A 31 6.68 6.19 8.93
N LYS A 32 6.99 7.39 9.42
CA LYS A 32 8.02 7.58 10.44
C LYS A 32 7.53 7.17 11.82
N GLY A 33 8.45 6.66 12.64
CA GLY A 33 8.18 6.33 14.02
C GLY A 33 7.66 4.93 14.26
N GLU A 34 7.47 4.14 13.21
CA GLU A 34 7.06 2.75 13.34
C GLU A 34 7.60 1.90 12.19
N TRP A 35 7.65 0.60 12.39
CA TRP A 35 7.99 -0.33 11.33
C TRP A 35 6.84 -0.40 10.34
N THR A 36 7.18 -0.36 9.05
CA THR A 36 6.19 -0.33 7.98
C THR A 36 6.53 -1.32 6.89
N VAL A 37 5.53 -2.06 6.42
CA VAL A 37 5.62 -2.91 5.23
C VAL A 37 4.91 -2.18 4.10
N MET A 38 5.64 -1.91 3.02
CA MET A 38 5.07 -1.36 1.79
C MET A 38 4.91 -2.51 0.80
N PHE A 39 3.67 -2.93 0.56
CA PHE A 39 3.37 -4.03 -0.34
C PHE A 39 2.97 -3.48 -1.70
N PHE A 40 3.84 -3.66 -2.69
CA PHE A 40 3.60 -3.20 -4.06
C PHE A 40 2.98 -4.31 -4.89
N TYR A 41 1.97 -3.99 -5.68
CA TYR A 41 1.35 -4.94 -6.59
C TYR A 41 0.98 -4.23 -7.91
N PRO A 42 0.84 -4.99 -9.02
CA PRO A 42 0.75 -4.36 -10.35
C PRO A 42 -0.55 -3.63 -10.62
N ALA A 43 -1.70 -4.17 -10.21
CA ALA A 43 -2.98 -3.52 -10.51
C ALA A 43 -4.14 -4.13 -9.72
N ASP A 44 -5.16 -3.31 -9.49
CA ASP A 44 -6.44 -3.76 -8.96
C ASP A 44 -7.18 -4.61 -10.01
N PHE A 45 -8.18 -5.35 -9.57
CA PHE A 45 -9.04 -6.17 -10.44
C PHE A 45 -8.29 -7.22 -11.25
N THR A 46 -7.20 -7.77 -10.69
CA THR A 46 -6.45 -8.87 -11.30
C THR A 46 -6.64 -10.15 -10.49
N PHE A 47 -6.32 -11.31 -11.10
CA PHE A 47 -6.55 -12.60 -10.45
C PHE A 47 -5.39 -13.03 -9.54
N VAL A 48 -4.20 -12.50 -9.75
CA VAL A 48 -3.00 -12.96 -9.04
C VAL A 48 -2.88 -12.32 -7.67
N CYS A 49 -3.14 -11.02 -7.58
CA CYS A 49 -2.93 -10.24 -6.38
C CYS A 49 -3.94 -10.45 -5.24
N PRO A 50 -5.23 -10.81 -5.51
CA PRO A 50 -6.20 -10.94 -4.41
C PRO A 50 -5.82 -11.95 -3.35
N THR A 51 -5.19 -13.08 -3.74
CA THR A 51 -4.77 -14.09 -2.77
C THR A 51 -3.73 -13.56 -1.80
N GLU A 52 -2.69 -12.90 -2.33
CA GLU A 52 -1.62 -12.34 -1.51
C GLU A 52 -2.13 -11.21 -0.61
N LEU A 53 -2.95 -10.32 -1.16
CA LEU A 53 -3.56 -9.23 -0.40
C LEU A 53 -4.52 -9.76 0.67
N GLY A 54 -5.25 -10.82 0.35
CA GLY A 54 -6.14 -11.49 1.30
C GLY A 54 -5.36 -12.10 2.46
N ASP A 55 -4.22 -12.73 2.18
CA ASP A 55 -3.35 -13.29 3.21
C ASP A 55 -2.79 -12.18 4.10
N MET A 56 -2.37 -11.06 3.51
CA MET A 56 -1.91 -9.91 4.28
C MET A 56 -3.02 -9.33 5.16
N ALA A 57 -4.25 -9.29 4.64
CA ALA A 57 -5.41 -8.81 5.41
C ALA A 57 -5.68 -9.72 6.61
N ASP A 58 -5.58 -11.02 6.43
CA ASP A 58 -5.79 -11.99 7.51
C ASP A 58 -4.70 -11.89 8.58
N LEU A 59 -3.47 -11.54 8.19
CA LEU A 59 -2.33 -11.40 9.10
C LEU A 59 -2.20 -10.01 9.70
N TYR A 60 -2.98 -9.04 9.24
CA TYR A 60 -2.83 -7.65 9.67
C TYR A 60 -2.90 -7.48 11.21
N PRO A 61 -3.82 -8.13 11.94
CA PRO A 61 -3.83 -8.00 13.39
C PRO A 61 -2.53 -8.48 14.05
N GLU A 62 -1.88 -9.49 13.48
CA GLU A 62 -0.59 -9.97 14.00
C GLU A 62 0.52 -8.94 13.79
N PHE A 63 0.54 -8.28 12.62
CA PHE A 63 1.48 -7.19 12.37
C PHE A 63 1.25 -6.02 13.32
N GLN A 64 -0.01 -5.68 13.57
CA GLN A 64 -0.34 -4.60 14.50
C GLN A 64 0.15 -4.89 15.92
N LYS A 65 0.06 -6.14 16.37
CA LYS A 65 0.58 -6.55 17.69
C LYS A 65 2.08 -6.36 17.80
N LEU A 66 2.80 -6.45 16.68
CA LEU A 66 4.25 -6.24 16.62
C LEU A 66 4.63 -4.78 16.42
N GLY A 67 3.66 -3.87 16.34
CA GLY A 67 3.91 -2.47 16.07
C GLY A 67 4.24 -2.17 14.62
N VAL A 68 3.80 -3.03 13.70
CA VAL A 68 4.09 -2.89 12.26
C VAL A 68 2.82 -2.48 11.52
N GLU A 69 2.93 -1.43 10.70
CA GLU A 69 1.85 -1.00 9.81
C GLU A 69 2.09 -1.54 8.39
N ILE A 70 0.99 -1.75 7.67
CA ILE A 70 1.03 -2.21 6.28
C ILE A 70 0.39 -1.16 5.39
N TYR A 71 1.02 -0.88 4.24
CA TYR A 71 0.46 -0.05 3.17
C TYR A 71 0.54 -0.85 1.87
N ALA A 72 -0.60 -1.04 1.21
CA ALA A 72 -0.62 -1.63 -0.13
C ALA A 72 -0.56 -0.50 -1.15
N VAL A 73 0.26 -0.66 -2.18
CA VAL A 73 0.52 0.39 -3.19
C VAL A 73 0.42 -0.20 -4.59
N SER A 74 -0.35 0.47 -5.44
CA SER A 74 -0.32 0.20 -6.89
C SER A 74 -0.45 1.52 -7.64
N THR A 75 -0.28 1.48 -8.96
CA THR A 75 -0.44 2.67 -9.80
C THR A 75 -1.90 3.02 -10.10
N ASP A 76 -2.84 2.28 -9.55
CA ASP A 76 -4.27 2.62 -9.60
C ASP A 76 -4.56 3.84 -8.73
N THR A 77 -5.70 4.49 -8.99
CA THR A 77 -6.15 5.60 -8.15
C THR A 77 -6.83 5.09 -6.88
N HIS A 78 -6.96 5.96 -5.90
CA HIS A 78 -7.72 5.66 -4.68
C HIS A 78 -9.20 5.34 -4.97
N PHE A 79 -9.76 5.88 -6.05
CA PHE A 79 -11.13 5.56 -6.47
C PHE A 79 -11.22 4.11 -6.94
N THR A 80 -10.23 3.63 -7.66
CA THR A 80 -10.17 2.23 -8.11
C THR A 80 -10.02 1.29 -6.92
N HIS A 81 -9.19 1.65 -5.94
CA HIS A 81 -9.04 0.89 -4.70
C HIS A 81 -10.38 0.76 -3.96
N LYS A 82 -11.12 1.86 -3.86
CA LYS A 82 -12.43 1.83 -3.22
C LYS A 82 -13.39 0.90 -3.96
N ALA A 83 -13.45 1.00 -5.28
CA ALA A 83 -14.32 0.15 -6.10
C ALA A 83 -13.98 -1.34 -5.93
N TRP A 84 -12.70 -1.67 -5.93
CA TRP A 84 -12.26 -3.04 -5.74
C TRP A 84 -12.59 -3.56 -4.34
N HIS A 85 -12.35 -2.74 -3.32
CA HIS A 85 -12.68 -3.07 -1.93
C HIS A 85 -14.19 -3.30 -1.76
N ASP A 86 -15.02 -2.49 -2.41
CA ASP A 86 -16.48 -2.58 -2.30
C ASP A 86 -17.06 -3.79 -3.06
N THR A 87 -16.38 -4.29 -4.08
CA THR A 87 -16.91 -5.33 -4.97
C THR A 87 -16.25 -6.70 -4.80
N SER A 88 -15.09 -6.78 -4.17
CA SER A 88 -14.38 -8.04 -3.95
C SER A 88 -14.52 -8.47 -2.50
N GLU A 89 -15.00 -9.69 -2.28
CA GLU A 89 -15.13 -10.27 -0.95
C GLU A 89 -13.78 -10.39 -0.25
N THR A 90 -12.75 -10.84 -0.98
CA THR A 90 -11.39 -10.98 -0.44
C THR A 90 -10.77 -9.63 -0.12
N ILE A 91 -10.83 -8.69 -1.05
CA ILE A 91 -10.25 -7.35 -0.88
C ILE A 91 -11.03 -6.54 0.17
N GLY A 92 -12.32 -6.81 0.28
CA GLY A 92 -13.16 -6.18 1.31
C GLY A 92 -12.72 -6.46 2.74
N LYS A 93 -11.87 -7.47 2.97
CA LYS A 93 -11.30 -7.77 4.28
C LYS A 93 -10.16 -6.82 4.67
N ILE A 94 -9.61 -6.09 3.72
CA ILE A 94 -8.44 -5.24 3.96
C ILE A 94 -8.83 -4.08 4.89
N ARG A 95 -8.05 -3.91 5.96
CA ARG A 95 -8.23 -2.84 6.94
C ARG A 95 -7.02 -1.88 6.98
N PHE A 96 -5.97 -2.16 6.23
CA PHE A 96 -4.82 -1.26 6.09
C PHE A 96 -5.01 -0.32 4.90
N PRO A 97 -4.27 0.79 4.86
CA PRO A 97 -4.40 1.76 3.76
C PRO A 97 -4.03 1.16 2.40
N MET A 98 -4.86 1.42 1.40
CA MET A 98 -4.61 1.06 0.01
C MET A 98 -4.25 2.34 -0.74
N VAL A 99 -2.96 2.52 -0.99
CA VAL A 99 -2.40 3.77 -1.51
C VAL A 99 -2.45 3.80 -3.03
N GLY A 100 -2.96 4.91 -3.57
CA GLY A 100 -2.93 5.15 -5.00
C GLY A 100 -1.66 5.86 -5.41
N ASP A 101 -0.97 5.33 -6.41
CA ASP A 101 0.27 5.91 -6.95
C ASP A 101 0.16 6.09 -8.48
N PRO A 102 -0.86 6.84 -8.97
CA PRO A 102 -1.14 6.91 -10.40
C PRO A 102 -0.01 7.54 -11.23
N THR A 103 0.82 8.37 -10.61
CA THR A 103 1.97 8.98 -11.28
C THR A 103 3.24 8.14 -11.19
N GLY A 104 3.20 7.06 -10.42
CA GLY A 104 4.36 6.19 -10.22
C GLY A 104 5.44 6.77 -9.30
N THR A 105 5.17 7.87 -8.62
CA THR A 105 6.16 8.54 -7.77
C THR A 105 6.68 7.65 -6.66
N ILE A 106 5.79 6.99 -5.91
CA ILE A 106 6.19 6.11 -4.81
C ILE A 106 6.94 4.91 -5.37
N SER A 107 6.42 4.31 -6.44
CA SER A 107 7.05 3.15 -7.07
C SER A 107 8.46 3.46 -7.57
N ARG A 108 8.68 4.67 -8.11
CA ARG A 108 10.02 5.10 -8.52
C ARG A 108 10.92 5.35 -7.32
N ASN A 109 10.40 5.97 -6.25
CA ASN A 109 11.18 6.24 -5.04
C ASN A 109 11.72 4.95 -4.42
N PHE A 110 10.96 3.88 -4.48
CA PHE A 110 11.37 2.57 -3.96
C PHE A 110 11.96 1.64 -5.02
N GLU A 111 12.16 2.15 -6.25
CA GLU A 111 12.81 1.43 -7.35
C GLU A 111 12.11 0.11 -7.72
N VAL A 112 10.78 0.10 -7.63
CA VAL A 112 9.96 -1.08 -7.96
C VAL A 112 9.10 -0.89 -9.20
N LEU A 113 9.18 0.26 -9.85
CA LEU A 113 8.45 0.52 -11.09
C LEU A 113 9.15 -0.18 -12.25
N ILE A 114 8.39 -0.97 -12.99
CA ILE A 114 8.90 -1.73 -14.14
C ILE A 114 8.42 -1.08 -15.43
#